data_d2066d7e15448acbe2fe2f0ea9191ddc
#
_entry.id   d2066d7e15448acbe2fe2f0ea9191ddc
#
_cell.length_a   1.000
_cell.length_b   1.000
_cell.length_c   1.000
_cell.angle_alpha   90.00
_cell.angle_beta   90.00
_cell.angle_gamma   90.00
#
_symmetry.space_group_name_H-M   'P 1'
#
loop_
_entity.id
_entity.type
_entity.pdbx_description
1 polymer ?
#
loop_
_entity_poly.entity_id
_entity_poly.type
_entity_poly.pdbx_seq_one_letter_code
_entity_poly.pdbx_strand_id
1 'polypeptide(L)'
;MPVKYVFVTGGVVSGLGKGITAASLGRLLKARGYKVTMQKFAPYINIDPGTMNPVQHGEVFVTDDGAETDLDLGHYERFIDESLTKNSNVTTGKVYWTVLQKERRGDFGGGTVQVIPHITNEIKSRFHRNYNDNETEIAIIEVGGTVGDIESQPFLEAIRQFQHDVGPGNTCLIHVTLIPYLKASEELKTKPTQASVKDLQGMGIQPDILVCRSEHPLDDNIKSKIALFCNVPKTHVLQNLDVEVLYEVPLVMEEEHLAQVACECLNLPCPEPDLKDWTAMIDAWKHPEKDVTVALVGKYTQLHDAYISVVEALKHGAVANRAQVHIKWVDSETVTSENVDEKLGDVSGILVPGGFGDRGIDGMICAIRYAREHQVPFLGLCLGMQLSIVEFARDVIGWNDAHSVELDPATTHPVIHLMPDQDGIEDIGGTLRLGSYPCVLDKNSKAYGLYGEETIHERHRHRYEVNNDYRTFLTEHGMMLSGMSPDNRIVEMIELPDHPWFVGTQAHPELKSRPNRPHPLFKGFIEASLKNQDK
;
A
#
# COMPACT_ATOMS: atom_id res chain seq x y z
N MET A 1 -28.40 8.25 -7.30
CA MET A 1 -28.82 7.98 -5.88
C MET A 1 -27.99 8.88 -4.96
N PRO A 2 -28.49 9.26 -3.77
CA PRO A 2 -27.60 9.85 -2.78
C PRO A 2 -26.54 8.83 -2.37
N VAL A 3 -25.33 9.30 -2.10
CA VAL A 3 -24.22 8.44 -1.68
C VAL A 3 -24.53 7.78 -0.33
N LYS A 4 -24.20 6.51 -0.20
CA LYS A 4 -24.31 5.73 1.02
C LYS A 4 -22.94 5.62 1.70
N TYR A 5 -22.92 5.57 3.04
CA TYR A 5 -21.71 5.60 3.82
C TYR A 5 -21.59 4.36 4.70
N VAL A 6 -20.46 3.69 4.62
CA VAL A 6 -20.09 2.60 5.55
C VAL A 6 -18.94 3.09 6.41
N PHE A 7 -19.14 3.14 7.71
CA PHE A 7 -18.09 3.43 8.68
C PHE A 7 -17.56 2.14 9.28
N VAL A 8 -16.24 1.96 9.27
CA VAL A 8 -15.57 0.80 9.87
C VAL A 8 -14.72 1.27 11.04
N THR A 9 -15.09 0.85 12.24
CA THR A 9 -14.37 1.13 13.49
C THR A 9 -13.84 -0.16 14.09
N GLY A 10 -12.98 -0.08 15.09
CA GLY A 10 -12.51 -1.28 15.77
C GLY A 10 -12.19 -1.02 17.23
N GLY A 11 -12.20 -2.08 17.98
CA GLY A 11 -11.93 -2.05 19.41
C GLY A 11 -11.15 -3.26 19.90
N VAL A 12 -10.88 -3.31 21.19
CA VAL A 12 -10.11 -4.32 21.91
C VAL A 12 -8.59 -4.13 21.71
N VAL A 13 -8.07 -4.29 20.49
CA VAL A 13 -6.63 -4.09 20.19
C VAL A 13 -6.46 -3.51 18.78
N SER A 14 -5.27 -2.98 18.49
CA SER A 14 -4.85 -2.61 17.13
C SER A 14 -4.54 -3.86 16.29
N GLY A 15 -4.44 -3.71 14.96
CA GLY A 15 -4.06 -4.83 14.08
C GLY A 15 -5.14 -5.89 13.84
N LEU A 16 -6.41 -5.61 14.18
CA LEU A 16 -7.53 -6.56 13.99
C LEU A 16 -7.96 -6.78 12.53
N GLY A 17 -7.35 -6.06 11.57
CA GLY A 17 -7.74 -6.16 10.18
C GLY A 17 -9.00 -5.35 9.82
N LYS A 18 -9.22 -4.19 10.47
CA LYS A 18 -10.27 -3.22 10.06
C LYS A 18 -10.18 -2.87 8.59
N GLY A 19 -8.97 -2.49 8.13
CA GLY A 19 -8.70 -2.14 6.74
C GLY A 19 -9.02 -3.27 5.76
N ILE A 20 -8.64 -4.50 6.11
CA ILE A 20 -8.92 -5.69 5.30
C ILE A 20 -10.42 -6.00 5.28
N THR A 21 -11.13 -5.86 6.41
CA THR A 21 -12.59 -6.02 6.46
C THR A 21 -13.29 -4.97 5.58
N ALA A 22 -12.86 -3.70 5.68
CA ALA A 22 -13.37 -2.61 4.86
C ALA A 22 -13.11 -2.84 3.36
N ALA A 23 -11.88 -3.22 3.01
CA ALA A 23 -11.48 -3.51 1.63
C ALA A 23 -12.20 -4.74 1.06
N SER A 24 -12.43 -5.77 1.88
CA SER A 24 -13.20 -6.95 1.50
C SER A 24 -14.65 -6.60 1.18
N LEU A 25 -15.30 -5.78 2.02
CA LEU A 25 -16.63 -5.27 1.71
C LEU A 25 -16.63 -4.45 0.42
N GLY A 26 -15.61 -3.59 0.23
CA GLY A 26 -15.44 -2.84 -1.01
C GLY A 26 -15.36 -3.73 -2.24
N ARG A 27 -14.59 -4.81 -2.17
CA ARG A 27 -14.50 -5.82 -3.24
C ARG A 27 -15.85 -6.47 -3.52
N LEU A 28 -16.56 -6.89 -2.46
CA LEU A 28 -17.86 -7.56 -2.58
C LEU A 28 -18.96 -6.67 -3.17
N LEU A 29 -18.97 -5.39 -2.80
CA LEU A 29 -19.89 -4.40 -3.36
C LEU A 29 -19.57 -4.09 -4.83
N LYS A 30 -18.27 -3.96 -5.18
CA LYS A 30 -17.85 -3.82 -6.59
C LYS A 30 -18.24 -5.05 -7.43
N ALA A 31 -18.07 -6.25 -6.90
CA ALA A 31 -18.49 -7.48 -7.58
C ALA A 31 -20.01 -7.54 -7.86
N ARG A 32 -20.79 -6.72 -7.14
CA ARG A 32 -22.24 -6.52 -7.34
C ARG A 32 -22.58 -5.35 -8.28
N GLY A 33 -21.56 -4.66 -8.81
CA GLY A 33 -21.72 -3.57 -9.76
C GLY A 33 -21.82 -2.17 -9.14
N TYR A 34 -21.64 -2.04 -7.81
CA TYR A 34 -21.61 -0.71 -7.16
C TYR A 34 -20.29 0.03 -7.42
N LYS A 35 -20.37 1.35 -7.58
CA LYS A 35 -19.22 2.25 -7.61
C LYS A 35 -18.79 2.61 -6.19
N VAL A 36 -17.67 2.05 -5.75
CA VAL A 36 -17.17 2.13 -4.38
C VAL A 36 -15.91 2.98 -4.32
N THR A 37 -15.82 3.85 -3.32
CA THR A 37 -14.59 4.52 -2.93
C THR A 37 -14.24 4.24 -1.47
N MET A 38 -12.96 4.41 -1.10
CA MET A 38 -12.50 4.15 0.25
C MET A 38 -11.72 5.33 0.82
N GLN A 39 -11.84 5.54 2.15
CA GLN A 39 -11.08 6.54 2.90
C GLN A 39 -10.52 5.94 4.19
N LYS A 40 -9.31 6.37 4.52
CA LYS A 40 -8.66 6.14 5.82
C LYS A 40 -8.65 7.42 6.64
N PHE A 41 -9.15 7.35 7.85
CA PHE A 41 -9.03 8.39 8.86
C PHE A 41 -8.06 7.92 9.95
N ALA A 42 -6.86 8.51 9.96
CA ALA A 42 -5.78 8.13 10.87
C ALA A 42 -5.67 9.13 12.03
N PRO A 43 -5.75 8.69 13.30
CA PRO A 43 -5.82 9.57 14.45
C PRO A 43 -4.47 10.15 14.91
N TYR A 44 -3.39 9.99 14.14
CA TYR A 44 -2.11 10.59 14.49
C TYR A 44 -2.00 12.07 14.05
N ILE A 45 -1.10 12.82 14.73
CA ILE A 45 -0.94 14.27 14.55
C ILE A 45 -0.10 14.66 13.32
N ASN A 46 0.65 13.73 12.73
CA ASN A 46 1.40 14.03 11.51
C ASN A 46 0.45 14.47 10.38
N ILE A 47 0.90 15.43 9.57
CA ILE A 47 0.12 15.87 8.41
C ILE A 47 -0.03 14.74 7.40
N ASP A 48 1.07 14.02 7.14
CA ASP A 48 1.14 12.82 6.33
C ASP A 48 2.29 11.91 6.83
N PRO A 49 2.43 10.68 6.32
CA PRO A 49 3.49 9.77 6.74
C PRO A 49 4.84 10.01 6.02
N GLY A 50 4.96 10.99 5.13
CA GLY A 50 6.14 11.18 4.27
C GLY A 50 7.47 11.33 5.02
N THR A 51 7.44 11.89 6.25
CA THR A 51 8.62 12.04 7.11
C THR A 51 8.74 10.97 8.19
N MET A 52 7.81 10.00 8.23
CA MET A 52 7.84 8.93 9.23
C MET A 52 8.90 7.87 8.89
N ASN A 53 9.45 7.25 9.94
CA ASN A 53 10.40 6.15 9.79
C ASN A 53 9.67 4.86 9.32
N PRO A 54 10.02 4.30 8.15
CA PRO A 54 9.37 3.07 7.64
C PRO A 54 9.48 1.87 8.58
N VAL A 55 10.53 1.80 9.41
CA VAL A 55 10.71 0.72 10.41
C VAL A 55 9.71 0.83 11.57
N GLN A 56 9.08 1.99 11.77
CA GLN A 56 8.07 2.19 12.82
C GLN A 56 6.63 2.15 12.28
N HIS A 57 6.42 2.69 11.09
CA HIS A 57 5.07 2.90 10.52
C HIS A 57 4.76 2.06 9.29
N GLY A 58 5.75 1.31 8.78
CA GLY A 58 5.63 0.59 7.52
C GLY A 58 5.84 1.50 6.31
N GLU A 59 5.42 1.02 5.15
CA GLU A 59 5.58 1.70 3.87
C GLU A 59 4.80 3.02 3.80
N VAL A 60 5.40 4.00 3.14
CA VAL A 60 4.69 5.19 2.67
C VAL A 60 4.13 4.92 1.29
N PHE A 61 2.81 4.79 1.19
CA PHE A 61 2.12 4.56 -0.07
C PHE A 61 1.85 5.88 -0.78
N VAL A 62 2.09 5.96 -2.10
CA VAL A 62 1.88 7.18 -2.89
C VAL A 62 0.75 6.98 -3.89
N THR A 63 -0.20 7.93 -3.91
CA THR A 63 -1.33 7.95 -4.86
C THR A 63 -0.93 8.56 -6.21
N ASP A 64 -1.75 8.38 -7.25
CA ASP A 64 -1.50 8.95 -8.58
C ASP A 64 -1.42 10.48 -8.56
N ASP A 65 -2.17 11.15 -7.68
CA ASP A 65 -2.18 12.61 -7.50
C ASP A 65 -1.12 13.13 -6.49
N GLY A 66 -0.15 12.29 -6.13
CA GLY A 66 1.05 12.67 -5.39
C GLY A 66 0.88 12.80 -3.88
N ALA A 67 -0.13 12.20 -3.28
CA ALA A 67 -0.24 12.17 -1.83
C ALA A 67 0.60 11.04 -1.23
N GLU A 68 1.39 11.37 -0.22
CA GLU A 68 2.01 10.40 0.68
C GLU A 68 0.96 9.95 1.71
N THR A 69 0.74 8.64 1.83
CA THR A 69 -0.38 8.08 2.58
C THR A 69 0.03 6.86 3.39
N ASP A 70 -0.83 6.46 4.32
CA ASP A 70 -0.71 5.23 5.09
C ASP A 70 -0.73 3.98 4.18
N LEU A 71 -0.05 2.92 4.59
CA LEU A 71 0.04 1.64 3.85
C LEU A 71 -1.33 0.97 3.60
N ASP A 72 -2.34 1.28 4.42
CA ASP A 72 -3.69 0.75 4.27
C ASP A 72 -4.31 1.12 2.91
N LEU A 73 -3.95 2.28 2.33
CA LEU A 73 -4.43 2.65 1.00
C LEU A 73 -3.96 1.67 -0.08
N GLY A 74 -2.77 1.10 0.08
CA GLY A 74 -2.29 0.03 -0.78
C GLY A 74 -3.18 -1.21 -0.71
N HIS A 75 -3.60 -1.60 0.49
CA HIS A 75 -4.58 -2.69 0.66
C HIS A 75 -5.90 -2.36 -0.03
N TYR A 76 -6.44 -1.15 0.19
CA TYR A 76 -7.71 -0.77 -0.43
C TYR A 76 -7.63 -0.85 -1.96
N GLU A 77 -6.61 -0.23 -2.57
CA GLU A 77 -6.42 -0.26 -4.02
C GLU A 77 -6.26 -1.68 -4.57
N ARG A 78 -5.54 -2.56 -3.85
CA ARG A 78 -5.38 -3.97 -4.25
C ARG A 78 -6.69 -4.75 -4.22
N PHE A 79 -7.57 -4.49 -3.25
CA PHE A 79 -8.85 -5.19 -3.13
C PHE A 79 -9.91 -4.65 -4.09
N ILE A 80 -10.07 -3.32 -4.17
CA ILE A 80 -11.12 -2.71 -5.00
C ILE A 80 -10.71 -2.49 -6.45
N ASP A 81 -9.41 -2.66 -6.80
CA ASP A 81 -8.82 -2.40 -8.12
C ASP A 81 -9.19 -1.01 -8.67
N GLU A 82 -9.03 0.01 -7.83
CA GLU A 82 -9.23 1.43 -8.16
C GLU A 82 -8.06 2.24 -7.60
N SER A 83 -7.64 3.28 -8.33
CA SER A 83 -6.69 4.25 -7.81
C SER A 83 -7.39 5.23 -6.87
N LEU A 84 -6.88 5.36 -5.66
CA LEU A 84 -7.35 6.30 -4.67
C LEU A 84 -6.64 7.65 -4.81
N THR A 85 -7.15 8.69 -4.13
CA THR A 85 -6.67 10.06 -4.26
C THR A 85 -6.20 10.61 -2.91
N LYS A 86 -5.60 11.81 -2.92
CA LYS A 86 -5.23 12.56 -1.70
C LYS A 86 -6.38 12.77 -0.71
N ASN A 87 -7.62 12.69 -1.17
CA ASN A 87 -8.80 12.79 -0.31
C ASN A 87 -9.09 11.48 0.42
N SER A 88 -8.45 10.39 0.03
CA SER A 88 -8.64 9.07 0.64
C SER A 88 -7.84 8.87 1.93
N ASN A 89 -6.88 9.77 2.24
CA ASN A 89 -6.10 9.71 3.49
C ASN A 89 -6.25 11.00 4.29
N VAL A 90 -6.92 10.90 5.43
CA VAL A 90 -7.19 12.02 6.33
C VAL A 90 -6.56 11.76 7.68
N THR A 91 -5.63 12.63 8.09
CA THR A 91 -4.98 12.57 9.41
C THR A 91 -5.57 13.63 10.34
N THR A 92 -5.44 13.43 11.65
CA THR A 92 -5.74 14.47 12.65
C THR A 92 -4.97 15.75 12.33
N GLY A 93 -3.68 15.63 11.95
CA GLY A 93 -2.84 16.77 11.58
C GLY A 93 -3.43 17.59 10.43
N LYS A 94 -3.84 16.95 9.33
CA LYS A 94 -4.50 17.63 8.20
C LYS A 94 -5.78 18.37 8.60
N VAL A 95 -6.58 17.77 9.48
CA VAL A 95 -7.84 18.37 9.95
C VAL A 95 -7.55 19.62 10.79
N TYR A 96 -6.72 19.48 11.82
CA TYR A 96 -6.37 20.60 12.72
C TYR A 96 -5.65 21.71 11.97
N TRP A 97 -4.68 21.38 11.12
CA TRP A 97 -3.97 22.35 10.29
C TRP A 97 -4.92 23.19 9.44
N THR A 98 -5.88 22.54 8.79
CA THR A 98 -6.90 23.25 7.99
C THR A 98 -7.73 24.21 8.84
N VAL A 99 -8.18 23.79 10.02
CA VAL A 99 -9.00 24.62 10.92
C VAL A 99 -8.18 25.79 11.47
N LEU A 100 -6.91 25.55 11.88
CA LEU A 100 -6.00 26.61 12.34
C LEU A 100 -5.70 27.63 11.25
N GLN A 101 -5.48 27.19 10.00
CA GLN A 101 -5.32 28.10 8.87
C GLN A 101 -6.57 28.96 8.61
N LYS A 102 -7.77 28.40 8.71
CA LYS A 102 -9.05 29.12 8.61
C LYS A 102 -9.16 30.16 9.73
N GLU A 103 -8.78 29.79 10.97
CA GLU A 103 -8.78 30.73 12.10
C GLU A 103 -7.82 31.90 11.85
N ARG A 104 -6.61 31.62 11.42
CA ARG A 104 -5.60 32.68 11.10
C ARG A 104 -6.06 33.63 9.98
N ARG A 105 -6.85 33.16 9.02
CA ARG A 105 -7.45 34.01 7.98
C ARG A 105 -8.69 34.80 8.41
N GLY A 106 -9.23 34.51 9.60
CA GLY A 106 -10.43 35.16 10.11
C GLY A 106 -11.74 34.55 9.60
N ASP A 107 -11.71 33.36 9.03
CA ASP A 107 -12.89 32.71 8.42
C ASP A 107 -14.01 32.43 9.44
N PHE A 108 -13.70 32.45 10.75
CA PHE A 108 -14.67 32.25 11.85
C PHE A 108 -15.21 33.56 12.45
N GLY A 109 -14.91 34.73 11.84
CA GLY A 109 -15.46 36.02 12.25
C GLY A 109 -15.14 36.43 13.70
N GLY A 110 -14.04 35.99 14.28
CA GLY A 110 -13.62 36.27 15.66
C GLY A 110 -14.29 35.37 16.72
N GLY A 111 -15.05 34.35 16.31
CA GLY A 111 -15.66 33.36 17.23
C GLY A 111 -14.61 32.44 17.86
N THR A 112 -14.92 31.88 19.04
CA THR A 112 -14.09 30.87 19.69
C THR A 112 -14.13 29.55 18.90
N VAL A 113 -12.96 29.09 18.44
CA VAL A 113 -12.83 27.83 17.69
C VAL A 113 -12.67 26.66 18.68
N GLN A 114 -13.49 25.62 18.56
CA GLN A 114 -13.54 24.48 19.45
C GLN A 114 -13.55 23.17 18.66
N VAL A 115 -13.29 22.03 19.33
CA VAL A 115 -13.40 20.71 18.71
C VAL A 115 -14.78 20.49 18.12
N ILE A 116 -15.83 20.77 18.91
CA ILE A 116 -17.22 20.80 18.45
C ILE A 116 -17.64 22.28 18.39
N PRO A 117 -18.11 22.81 17.25
CA PRO A 117 -18.37 22.09 15.99
C PRO A 117 -17.25 22.17 14.94
N HIS A 118 -16.15 22.89 15.16
CA HIS A 118 -15.24 23.30 14.07
C HIS A 118 -14.41 22.14 13.53
N ILE A 119 -13.79 21.34 14.42
CA ILE A 119 -13.03 20.15 14.02
C ILE A 119 -13.99 19.07 13.49
N THR A 120 -15.11 18.81 14.17
CA THR A 120 -16.08 17.81 13.72
C THR A 120 -16.71 18.18 12.38
N ASN A 121 -16.98 19.46 12.10
CA ASN A 121 -17.47 19.92 10.80
C ASN A 121 -16.42 19.76 9.70
N GLU A 122 -15.14 20.03 9.97
CA GLU A 122 -14.07 19.78 9.01
C GLU A 122 -13.95 18.27 8.70
N ILE A 123 -14.03 17.39 9.72
CA ILE A 123 -14.05 15.94 9.53
C ILE A 123 -15.24 15.53 8.67
N LYS A 124 -16.46 15.96 9.01
CA LYS A 124 -17.68 15.66 8.23
C LYS A 124 -17.57 16.14 6.77
N SER A 125 -16.99 17.33 6.57
CA SER A 125 -16.75 17.83 5.20
C SER A 125 -15.84 16.91 4.38
N ARG A 126 -14.90 16.22 5.04
CA ARG A 126 -13.98 15.28 4.38
C ARG A 126 -14.61 13.95 4.03
N PHE A 127 -15.64 13.50 4.75
CA PHE A 127 -16.44 12.34 4.35
C PHE A 127 -17.05 12.51 2.96
N HIS A 128 -17.36 13.76 2.57
CA HIS A 128 -17.93 14.09 1.26
C HIS A 128 -16.91 14.32 0.13
N ARG A 129 -15.61 14.47 0.42
CA ARG A 129 -14.63 14.94 -0.58
C ARG A 129 -14.13 13.87 -1.55
N ASN A 130 -14.45 12.63 -1.33
CA ASN A 130 -13.90 11.52 -2.13
C ASN A 130 -14.77 11.17 -3.34
N TYR A 131 -15.60 12.09 -3.79
CA TYR A 131 -16.47 11.87 -4.94
C TYR A 131 -15.82 12.43 -6.20
N ASN A 132 -15.28 11.53 -7.01
CA ASN A 132 -14.95 11.87 -8.39
C ASN A 132 -16.26 11.92 -9.20
N ASP A 133 -16.64 13.14 -9.64
CA ASP A 133 -17.60 13.41 -10.71
C ASP A 133 -18.99 12.75 -10.59
N ASN A 134 -19.63 12.77 -9.43
CA ASN A 134 -20.99 12.23 -9.19
C ASN A 134 -21.18 10.72 -9.48
N GLU A 135 -20.12 9.94 -9.55
CA GLU A 135 -20.22 8.51 -9.87
C GLU A 135 -20.25 7.59 -8.64
N THR A 136 -19.67 8.01 -7.51
CA THR A 136 -19.62 7.16 -6.29
C THR A 136 -21.01 6.91 -5.73
N GLU A 137 -21.33 5.64 -5.50
CA GLU A 137 -22.58 5.21 -4.88
C GLU A 137 -22.40 4.85 -3.41
N ILE A 138 -21.25 4.26 -3.06
CA ILE A 138 -20.92 3.85 -1.68
C ILE A 138 -19.52 4.34 -1.31
N ALA A 139 -19.43 5.06 -0.19
CA ALA A 139 -18.17 5.46 0.41
C ALA A 139 -17.90 4.62 1.67
N ILE A 140 -16.79 3.89 1.69
CA ILE A 140 -16.34 3.13 2.85
C ILE A 140 -15.26 3.92 3.58
N ILE A 141 -15.48 4.19 4.84
CA ILE A 141 -14.63 5.05 5.67
C ILE A 141 -14.12 4.23 6.85
N GLU A 142 -12.83 3.92 6.86
CA GLU A 142 -12.19 3.24 7.98
C GLU A 142 -11.58 4.26 8.93
N VAL A 143 -11.90 4.13 10.22
CA VAL A 143 -11.30 4.94 11.28
C VAL A 143 -10.22 4.13 11.98
N GLY A 144 -8.99 4.64 11.92
CA GLY A 144 -7.84 4.08 12.62
C GLY A 144 -7.93 4.22 14.14
N GLY A 145 -7.02 3.55 14.84
CA GLY A 145 -7.02 3.51 16.30
C GLY A 145 -8.03 2.52 16.88
N THR A 146 -8.20 2.58 18.19
CA THR A 146 -9.09 1.71 18.97
C THR A 146 -10.19 2.57 19.60
N VAL A 147 -11.42 2.10 19.57
CA VAL A 147 -12.52 2.79 20.27
C VAL A 147 -12.19 2.84 21.77
N GLY A 148 -12.27 4.04 22.34
CA GLY A 148 -11.82 4.34 23.70
C GLY A 148 -10.53 5.19 23.74
N ASP A 149 -9.72 5.18 22.69
CA ASP A 149 -8.53 6.03 22.59
C ASP A 149 -8.92 7.51 22.43
N ILE A 150 -8.18 8.39 23.09
CA ILE A 150 -8.43 9.85 23.06
C ILE A 150 -8.32 10.39 21.64
N GLU A 151 -7.34 9.89 20.88
CA GLU A 151 -7.02 10.36 19.54
C GLU A 151 -8.14 10.13 18.54
N SER A 152 -8.94 9.07 18.70
CA SER A 152 -10.05 8.74 17.80
C SER A 152 -11.37 9.44 18.14
N GLN A 153 -11.51 10.03 19.33
CA GLN A 153 -12.76 10.63 19.81
C GLN A 153 -13.36 11.69 18.87
N PRO A 154 -12.58 12.64 18.28
CA PRO A 154 -13.16 13.63 17.37
C PRO A 154 -13.75 13.01 16.10
N PHE A 155 -13.16 11.91 15.61
CA PHE A 155 -13.67 11.18 14.44
C PHE A 155 -14.97 10.45 14.77
N LEU A 156 -15.05 9.79 15.93
CA LEU A 156 -16.24 9.08 16.37
C LEU A 156 -17.39 10.07 16.63
N GLU A 157 -17.11 11.21 17.27
CA GLU A 157 -18.10 12.27 17.44
C GLU A 157 -18.59 12.83 16.10
N ALA A 158 -17.70 13.01 15.13
CA ALA A 158 -18.09 13.44 13.79
C ALA A 158 -18.98 12.40 13.10
N ILE A 159 -18.72 11.10 13.24
CA ILE A 159 -19.56 10.01 12.72
C ILE A 159 -20.94 10.06 13.35
N ARG A 160 -21.04 10.20 14.68
CA ARG A 160 -22.31 10.31 15.40
C ARG A 160 -23.16 11.47 14.86
N GLN A 161 -22.56 12.64 14.69
CA GLN A 161 -23.25 13.80 14.10
C GLN A 161 -23.64 13.54 12.64
N PHE A 162 -22.74 12.95 11.85
CA PHE A 162 -22.97 12.70 10.44
C PHE A 162 -24.12 11.70 10.18
N GLN A 163 -24.24 10.66 11.00
CA GLN A 163 -25.35 9.72 10.92
C GLN A 163 -26.69 10.43 11.10
N HIS A 164 -26.73 11.44 11.98
CA HIS A 164 -27.92 12.28 12.16
C HIS A 164 -28.16 13.20 10.97
N ASP A 165 -27.10 13.82 10.44
CA ASP A 165 -27.19 14.78 9.31
C ASP A 165 -27.74 14.12 8.03
N VAL A 166 -27.30 12.90 7.71
CA VAL A 166 -27.72 12.20 6.48
C VAL A 166 -28.98 11.35 6.63
N GLY A 167 -29.39 11.09 7.88
CA GLY A 167 -30.61 10.36 8.22
C GLY A 167 -30.50 8.83 8.07
N PRO A 168 -31.52 8.12 8.59
CA PRO A 168 -31.51 6.66 8.67
C PRO A 168 -31.48 6.00 7.27
N GLY A 169 -30.82 4.84 7.19
CA GLY A 169 -30.67 4.07 5.95
C GLY A 169 -29.66 4.64 4.93
N ASN A 170 -28.91 5.70 5.32
CA ASN A 170 -27.83 6.26 4.50
C ASN A 170 -26.44 5.98 5.09
N THR A 171 -26.38 5.40 6.29
CA THR A 171 -25.14 4.96 6.93
C THR A 171 -25.27 3.52 7.43
N CYS A 172 -24.14 2.82 7.46
CA CYS A 172 -23.97 1.52 8.10
C CYS A 172 -22.69 1.55 8.91
N LEU A 173 -22.74 1.20 10.19
CA LEU A 173 -21.55 1.15 11.04
C LEU A 173 -21.15 -0.29 11.36
N ILE A 174 -19.98 -0.66 10.89
CA ILE A 174 -19.32 -1.94 11.16
C ILE A 174 -18.31 -1.77 12.27
N HIS A 175 -18.40 -2.59 13.31
CA HIS A 175 -17.43 -2.59 14.40
C HIS A 175 -16.67 -3.92 14.44
N VAL A 176 -15.35 -3.84 14.19
CA VAL A 176 -14.46 -5.01 14.19
C VAL A 176 -13.93 -5.24 15.60
N THR A 177 -14.09 -6.45 16.11
CA THR A 177 -13.70 -6.82 17.47
C THR A 177 -12.92 -8.14 17.52
N LEU A 178 -12.41 -8.50 18.69
CA LEU A 178 -11.68 -9.73 18.93
C LEU A 178 -12.45 -10.64 19.90
N ILE A 179 -12.57 -11.91 19.56
CA ILE A 179 -13.01 -12.99 20.42
C ILE A 179 -11.82 -13.88 20.72
N PRO A 180 -11.07 -13.60 21.79
CA PRO A 180 -9.88 -14.38 22.11
C PRO A 180 -10.24 -15.79 22.59
N TYR A 181 -9.42 -16.76 22.18
CA TYR A 181 -9.46 -18.12 22.70
C TYR A 181 -8.47 -18.27 23.86
N LEU A 182 -8.96 -18.70 25.02
CA LEU A 182 -8.12 -18.95 26.18
C LEU A 182 -7.74 -20.43 26.23
N LYS A 183 -6.50 -20.76 25.86
CA LYS A 183 -5.99 -22.14 25.83
C LYS A 183 -6.12 -22.88 27.16
N ALA A 184 -5.98 -22.16 28.29
CA ALA A 184 -6.05 -22.77 29.62
C ALA A 184 -7.46 -23.24 30.01
N SER A 185 -8.52 -22.61 29.53
CA SER A 185 -9.93 -22.97 29.78
C SER A 185 -10.63 -23.54 28.54
N GLU A 186 -9.91 -23.64 27.43
CA GLU A 186 -10.40 -24.15 26.15
C GLU A 186 -11.72 -23.47 25.70
N GLU A 187 -11.82 -22.16 25.88
CA GLU A 187 -13.05 -21.43 25.56
C GLU A 187 -12.81 -20.06 24.93
N LEU A 188 -13.76 -19.65 24.08
CA LEU A 188 -13.85 -18.32 23.50
C LEU A 188 -14.45 -17.31 24.51
N LYS A 189 -13.85 -16.12 24.60
CA LYS A 189 -14.28 -15.06 25.54
C LYS A 189 -14.92 -13.89 24.83
N THR A 190 -16.21 -13.67 25.08
CA THR A 190 -17.01 -12.59 24.48
C THR A 190 -16.90 -11.25 25.22
N LYS A 191 -16.32 -11.23 26.43
CA LYS A 191 -16.24 -10.01 27.26
C LYS A 191 -15.48 -8.86 26.60
N PRO A 192 -14.33 -9.06 25.91
CA PRO A 192 -13.63 -7.96 25.23
C PRO A 192 -14.49 -7.27 24.18
N THR A 193 -15.21 -8.04 23.35
CA THR A 193 -16.17 -7.51 22.37
C THR A 193 -17.30 -6.72 23.04
N GLN A 194 -17.90 -7.27 24.11
CA GLN A 194 -18.97 -6.58 24.84
C GLN A 194 -18.49 -5.25 25.44
N ALA A 195 -17.28 -5.20 25.99
CA ALA A 195 -16.68 -3.97 26.53
C ALA A 195 -16.46 -2.94 25.43
N SER A 196 -15.85 -3.32 24.32
CA SER A 196 -15.59 -2.43 23.19
C SER A 196 -16.87 -1.84 22.57
N VAL A 197 -17.91 -2.66 22.41
CA VAL A 197 -19.22 -2.17 21.92
C VAL A 197 -19.86 -1.23 22.95
N LYS A 198 -19.72 -1.51 24.25
CA LYS A 198 -20.22 -0.63 25.30
C LYS A 198 -19.54 0.74 25.30
N ASP A 199 -18.23 0.78 25.06
CA ASP A 199 -17.49 2.04 24.93
C ASP A 199 -18.01 2.85 23.73
N LEU A 200 -18.25 2.21 22.57
CA LEU A 200 -18.83 2.85 21.40
C LEU A 200 -20.26 3.38 21.68
N GLN A 201 -21.10 2.56 22.33
CA GLN A 201 -22.45 2.96 22.76
C GLN A 201 -22.41 4.13 23.76
N GLY A 202 -21.42 4.16 24.66
CA GLY A 202 -21.17 5.27 25.59
C GLY A 202 -20.92 6.61 24.90
N MET A 203 -20.45 6.58 23.65
CA MET A 203 -20.29 7.75 22.79
C MET A 203 -21.54 8.07 21.96
N GLY A 204 -22.64 7.35 22.16
CA GLY A 204 -23.90 7.53 21.44
C GLY A 204 -23.93 6.89 20.04
N ILE A 205 -23.08 5.91 19.79
CA ILE A 205 -22.99 5.21 18.51
C ILE A 205 -23.39 3.74 18.71
N GLN A 206 -24.42 3.28 17.99
CA GLN A 206 -24.81 1.88 17.92
C GLN A 206 -24.22 1.24 16.68
N PRO A 207 -23.43 0.16 16.78
CA PRO A 207 -22.99 -0.58 15.59
C PRO A 207 -24.19 -1.32 14.97
N ASP A 208 -24.20 -1.35 13.63
CA ASP A 208 -25.18 -2.12 12.85
C ASP A 208 -24.68 -3.56 12.65
N ILE A 209 -23.38 -3.74 12.44
CA ILE A 209 -22.73 -5.03 12.19
C ILE A 209 -21.52 -5.19 13.11
N LEU A 210 -21.36 -6.40 13.65
CA LEU A 210 -20.16 -6.80 14.39
C LEU A 210 -19.40 -7.83 13.57
N VAL A 211 -18.13 -7.53 13.25
CA VAL A 211 -17.20 -8.48 12.65
C VAL A 211 -16.24 -8.94 13.73
N CYS A 212 -16.40 -10.20 14.13
CA CYS A 212 -15.67 -10.80 15.24
C CYS A 212 -14.48 -11.60 14.72
N ARG A 213 -13.26 -11.08 14.90
CA ARG A 213 -12.03 -11.82 14.65
C ARG A 213 -11.88 -12.92 15.68
N SER A 214 -11.59 -14.13 15.23
CA SER A 214 -11.38 -15.29 16.09
C SER A 214 -10.49 -16.33 15.42
N GLU A 215 -9.67 -17.03 16.22
CA GLU A 215 -8.90 -18.20 15.77
C GLU A 215 -9.79 -19.45 15.56
N HIS A 216 -10.97 -19.48 16.20
CA HIS A 216 -11.89 -20.62 16.16
C HIS A 216 -13.29 -20.21 15.73
N PRO A 217 -14.06 -21.09 15.07
CA PRO A 217 -15.43 -20.81 14.69
C PRO A 217 -16.33 -20.43 15.88
N LEU A 218 -17.22 -19.46 15.66
CA LEU A 218 -18.20 -19.03 16.65
C LEU A 218 -19.46 -19.90 16.55
N ASP A 219 -19.79 -20.60 17.61
CA ASP A 219 -21.04 -21.35 17.67
C ASP A 219 -22.25 -20.42 17.81
N ASP A 220 -23.43 -20.99 17.65
CA ASP A 220 -24.73 -20.31 17.72
C ASP A 220 -25.00 -19.66 19.08
N ASN A 221 -24.49 -20.25 20.17
CA ASN A 221 -24.66 -19.72 21.52
C ASN A 221 -23.80 -18.47 21.73
N ILE A 222 -22.56 -18.50 21.21
CA ILE A 222 -21.64 -17.36 21.26
C ILE A 222 -22.21 -16.20 20.43
N LYS A 223 -22.65 -16.45 19.18
CA LYS A 223 -23.29 -15.43 18.34
C LYS A 223 -24.53 -14.83 19.02
N SER A 224 -25.40 -15.69 19.60
CA SER A 224 -26.59 -15.23 20.34
C SER A 224 -26.27 -14.40 21.57
N LYS A 225 -25.24 -14.80 22.32
CA LYS A 225 -24.76 -14.05 23.50
C LYS A 225 -24.23 -12.67 23.11
N ILE A 226 -23.41 -12.59 22.06
CA ILE A 226 -22.87 -11.31 21.56
C ILE A 226 -24.04 -10.41 21.10
N ALA A 227 -24.94 -10.94 20.29
CA ALA A 227 -26.12 -10.24 19.80
C ALA A 227 -26.94 -9.60 20.94
N LEU A 228 -27.23 -10.37 22.00
CA LEU A 228 -27.98 -9.91 23.16
C LEU A 228 -27.26 -8.77 23.90
N PHE A 229 -25.96 -8.95 24.22
CA PHE A 229 -25.20 -7.98 25.02
C PHE A 229 -24.81 -6.72 24.24
N CYS A 230 -24.68 -6.82 22.91
CA CYS A 230 -24.28 -5.71 22.04
C CYS A 230 -25.46 -5.02 21.36
N ASN A 231 -26.70 -5.50 21.60
CA ASN A 231 -27.93 -4.97 21.04
C ASN A 231 -27.90 -4.91 19.48
N VAL A 232 -27.52 -6.02 18.87
CA VAL A 232 -27.55 -6.22 17.41
C VAL A 232 -28.32 -7.49 17.07
N PRO A 233 -28.91 -7.61 15.87
CA PRO A 233 -29.49 -8.88 15.42
C PRO A 233 -28.41 -9.98 15.38
N LYS A 234 -28.79 -11.24 15.67
CA LYS A 234 -27.84 -12.37 15.59
C LYS A 234 -27.24 -12.53 14.20
N THR A 235 -28.00 -12.26 13.15
CA THR A 235 -27.57 -12.28 11.74
C THR A 235 -26.53 -11.20 11.41
N HIS A 236 -26.37 -10.20 12.27
CA HIS A 236 -25.38 -9.13 12.12
C HIS A 236 -24.10 -9.39 12.95
N VAL A 237 -23.99 -10.54 13.61
CA VAL A 237 -22.76 -10.99 14.28
C VAL A 237 -22.03 -11.96 13.35
N LEU A 238 -21.05 -11.44 12.64
CA LEU A 238 -20.30 -12.16 11.63
C LEU A 238 -18.93 -12.57 12.20
N GLN A 239 -18.47 -13.76 11.86
CA GLN A 239 -17.12 -14.19 12.22
C GLN A 239 -16.14 -13.84 11.08
N ASN A 240 -14.90 -13.57 11.43
CA ASN A 240 -13.79 -13.44 10.50
C ASN A 240 -12.62 -14.27 11.03
N LEU A 241 -12.47 -15.47 10.50
CA LEU A 241 -11.42 -16.41 10.86
C LEU A 241 -10.10 -16.06 10.15
N ASP A 242 -9.01 -16.58 10.66
CA ASP A 242 -7.72 -16.50 10.01
C ASP A 242 -7.73 -17.31 8.71
N VAL A 243 -7.14 -16.77 7.67
CA VAL A 243 -7.03 -17.39 6.34
C VAL A 243 -5.57 -17.53 5.94
N GLU A 244 -5.27 -18.47 5.06
CA GLU A 244 -3.92 -18.70 4.56
C GLU A 244 -3.49 -17.60 3.59
N VAL A 245 -4.39 -17.22 2.68
CA VAL A 245 -4.17 -16.17 1.68
C VAL A 245 -5.05 -14.97 2.00
N LEU A 246 -4.43 -13.81 2.23
CA LEU A 246 -5.14 -12.58 2.62
C LEU A 246 -6.34 -12.25 1.70
N TYR A 247 -6.19 -12.52 0.41
CA TYR A 247 -7.21 -12.26 -0.61
C TYR A 247 -8.40 -13.24 -0.59
N GLU A 248 -8.39 -14.24 0.31
CA GLU A 248 -9.57 -15.09 0.58
C GLU A 248 -10.60 -14.40 1.45
N VAL A 249 -10.20 -13.40 2.26
CA VAL A 249 -11.10 -12.73 3.20
C VAL A 249 -12.41 -12.27 2.53
N PRO A 250 -12.44 -11.70 1.31
CA PRO A 250 -13.69 -11.38 0.65
C PRO A 250 -14.62 -12.61 0.46
N LEU A 251 -14.07 -13.77 0.11
CA LEU A 251 -14.87 -15.00 -0.09
C LEU A 251 -15.46 -15.49 1.24
N VAL A 252 -14.66 -15.51 2.30
CA VAL A 252 -15.12 -15.85 3.65
C VAL A 252 -16.17 -14.86 4.15
N MET A 253 -16.00 -13.56 3.89
CA MET A 253 -16.98 -12.55 4.26
C MET A 253 -18.26 -12.61 3.41
N GLU A 254 -18.19 -13.11 2.18
CA GLU A 254 -19.37 -13.39 1.37
C GLU A 254 -20.19 -14.55 1.96
N GLU A 255 -19.53 -15.62 2.39
CA GLU A 255 -20.19 -16.75 3.08
C GLU A 255 -20.85 -16.33 4.40
N GLU A 256 -20.24 -15.36 5.12
CA GLU A 256 -20.81 -14.74 6.33
C GLU A 256 -21.87 -13.65 6.00
N HIS A 257 -22.20 -13.43 4.72
CA HIS A 257 -23.23 -12.48 4.25
C HIS A 257 -22.94 -11.01 4.55
N LEU A 258 -21.65 -10.59 4.70
CA LEU A 258 -21.29 -9.22 5.04
C LEU A 258 -21.88 -8.17 4.08
N ALA A 259 -21.76 -8.40 2.78
CA ALA A 259 -22.29 -7.46 1.78
C ALA A 259 -23.82 -7.42 1.78
N GLN A 260 -24.50 -8.55 1.98
CA GLN A 260 -25.95 -8.61 2.08
C GLN A 260 -26.44 -7.78 3.28
N VAL A 261 -25.87 -8.00 4.47
CA VAL A 261 -26.28 -7.28 5.69
C VAL A 261 -25.97 -5.78 5.55
N ALA A 262 -24.84 -5.41 4.95
CA ALA A 262 -24.50 -4.01 4.68
C ALA A 262 -25.50 -3.35 3.72
N CYS A 263 -25.89 -4.03 2.64
CA CYS A 263 -26.92 -3.56 1.70
C CYS A 263 -28.28 -3.39 2.39
N GLU A 264 -28.69 -4.34 3.27
CA GLU A 264 -29.90 -4.24 4.06
C GLU A 264 -29.90 -2.98 4.96
N CYS A 265 -28.80 -2.73 5.68
CA CYS A 265 -28.63 -1.52 6.51
C CYS A 265 -28.72 -0.21 5.70
N LEU A 266 -28.23 -0.24 4.46
CA LEU A 266 -28.20 0.92 3.55
C LEU A 266 -29.48 1.06 2.69
N ASN A 267 -30.44 0.14 2.82
CA ASN A 267 -31.61 0.07 1.96
C ASN A 267 -31.24 0.00 0.46
N LEU A 268 -30.24 -0.83 0.13
CA LEU A 268 -29.77 -1.06 -1.24
C LEU A 268 -30.15 -2.47 -1.72
N PRO A 269 -30.41 -2.66 -3.01
CA PRO A 269 -30.45 -3.99 -3.61
C PRO A 269 -29.14 -4.75 -3.38
N CYS A 270 -29.23 -6.08 -3.25
CA CYS A 270 -28.03 -6.93 -3.12
C CYS A 270 -28.03 -7.99 -4.23
N PRO A 271 -27.66 -7.65 -5.47
CA PRO A 271 -27.55 -8.63 -6.55
C PRO A 271 -26.41 -9.63 -6.28
N GLU A 272 -26.43 -10.77 -6.97
CA GLU A 272 -25.36 -11.77 -6.89
C GLU A 272 -24.02 -11.18 -7.33
N PRO A 273 -22.92 -11.47 -6.61
CA PRO A 273 -21.60 -10.94 -6.98
C PRO A 273 -20.96 -11.73 -8.11
N ASP A 274 -20.24 -11.07 -9.01
CA ASP A 274 -19.33 -11.73 -9.93
C ASP A 274 -17.92 -11.81 -9.30
N LEU A 275 -17.60 -12.97 -8.76
CA LEU A 275 -16.33 -13.27 -8.10
C LEU A 275 -15.50 -14.32 -8.86
N LYS A 276 -15.85 -14.66 -10.11
CA LYS A 276 -15.19 -15.72 -10.87
C LYS A 276 -13.69 -15.52 -11.01
N ASP A 277 -13.28 -14.33 -11.48
CA ASP A 277 -11.86 -14.02 -11.67
C ASP A 277 -11.10 -13.97 -10.33
N TRP A 278 -11.76 -13.46 -9.27
CA TRP A 278 -11.18 -13.43 -7.93
C TRP A 278 -10.97 -14.84 -7.37
N THR A 279 -11.96 -15.72 -7.53
CA THR A 279 -11.87 -17.12 -7.10
C THR A 279 -10.78 -17.87 -7.88
N ALA A 280 -10.70 -17.65 -9.20
CA ALA A 280 -9.67 -18.27 -10.04
C ALA A 280 -8.26 -17.82 -9.66
N MET A 281 -8.09 -16.54 -9.28
CA MET A 281 -6.82 -16.01 -8.79
C MET A 281 -6.43 -16.65 -7.44
N ILE A 282 -7.38 -16.82 -6.52
CA ILE A 282 -7.13 -17.51 -5.23
C ILE A 282 -6.76 -18.97 -5.45
N ASP A 283 -7.43 -19.66 -6.37
CA ASP A 283 -7.11 -21.06 -6.72
C ASP A 283 -5.67 -21.17 -7.25
N ALA A 284 -5.27 -20.26 -8.15
CA ALA A 284 -3.89 -20.21 -8.66
C ALA A 284 -2.86 -19.92 -7.55
N TRP A 285 -3.23 -19.13 -6.54
CA TRP A 285 -2.38 -18.84 -5.40
C TRP A 285 -2.17 -20.05 -4.50
N LYS A 286 -3.23 -20.83 -4.26
CA LYS A 286 -3.21 -22.03 -3.39
C LYS A 286 -2.58 -23.25 -4.06
N HIS A 287 -2.58 -23.30 -5.39
CA HIS A 287 -2.10 -24.44 -6.15
C HIS A 287 -1.00 -24.03 -7.15
N PRO A 288 0.17 -23.56 -6.64
CA PRO A 288 1.30 -23.21 -7.49
C PRO A 288 1.86 -24.47 -8.16
N GLU A 289 2.30 -24.33 -9.41
CA GLU A 289 2.92 -25.42 -10.19
C GLU A 289 4.44 -25.41 -10.06
N LYS A 290 5.02 -24.30 -9.61
CA LYS A 290 6.48 -24.04 -9.52
C LYS A 290 6.80 -23.26 -8.24
N ASP A 291 8.05 -23.30 -7.85
CA ASP A 291 8.61 -22.47 -6.78
C ASP A 291 9.74 -21.62 -7.33
N VAL A 292 9.94 -20.42 -6.78
CA VAL A 292 11.08 -19.56 -7.12
C VAL A 292 11.56 -18.81 -5.89
N THR A 293 12.87 -18.77 -5.68
CA THR A 293 13.48 -17.98 -4.60
C THR A 293 14.06 -16.68 -5.14
N VAL A 294 13.63 -15.55 -4.56
CA VAL A 294 14.10 -14.21 -4.92
C VAL A 294 14.69 -13.53 -3.69
N ALA A 295 15.90 -12.98 -3.81
CA ALA A 295 16.46 -12.14 -2.75
C ALA A 295 15.89 -10.72 -2.84
N LEU A 296 15.38 -10.22 -1.72
CA LEU A 296 15.09 -8.80 -1.50
C LEU A 296 16.23 -8.22 -0.65
N VAL A 297 17.13 -7.46 -1.32
CA VAL A 297 18.31 -6.87 -0.68
C VAL A 297 18.01 -5.43 -0.32
N GLY A 298 17.72 -5.16 0.95
CA GLY A 298 17.20 -3.89 1.40
C GLY A 298 17.72 -3.43 2.77
N LYS A 299 17.37 -2.21 3.14
CA LYS A 299 17.75 -1.56 4.42
C LYS A 299 16.75 -1.83 5.55
N TYR A 300 15.47 -2.07 5.22
CA TYR A 300 14.36 -2.12 6.17
C TYR A 300 13.86 -3.55 6.40
N THR A 301 14.76 -4.51 6.37
CA THR A 301 14.43 -5.94 6.47
C THR A 301 13.94 -6.37 7.86
N GLN A 302 14.09 -5.52 8.89
CA GLN A 302 13.62 -5.79 10.25
C GLN A 302 12.10 -5.65 10.41
N LEU A 303 11.45 -4.83 9.58
CA LEU A 303 9.99 -4.68 9.52
C LEU A 303 9.52 -4.94 8.09
N HIS A 304 8.90 -6.09 7.86
CA HIS A 304 8.45 -6.49 6.53
C HIS A 304 7.42 -5.53 5.92
N ASP A 305 6.62 -4.87 6.74
CA ASP A 305 5.64 -3.85 6.30
C ASP A 305 6.28 -2.62 5.63
N ALA A 306 7.60 -2.40 5.82
CA ALA A 306 8.32 -1.35 5.12
C ALA A 306 8.44 -1.59 3.59
N TYR A 307 8.28 -2.83 3.16
CA TYR A 307 8.32 -3.25 1.75
C TYR A 307 7.06 -4.01 1.34
N ILE A 308 5.91 -3.75 1.99
CA ILE A 308 4.71 -4.55 1.77
C ILE A 308 4.24 -4.55 0.32
N SER A 309 4.27 -3.40 -0.38
CA SER A 309 3.88 -3.33 -1.80
C SER A 309 4.86 -4.10 -2.70
N VAL A 310 6.15 -4.11 -2.39
CA VAL A 310 7.15 -4.92 -3.13
C VAL A 310 6.87 -6.40 -2.95
N VAL A 311 6.62 -6.84 -1.71
CA VAL A 311 6.28 -8.23 -1.38
C VAL A 311 5.01 -8.67 -2.08
N GLU A 312 3.96 -7.85 -2.01
CA GLU A 312 2.70 -8.14 -2.68
C GLU A 312 2.86 -8.17 -4.21
N ALA A 313 3.61 -7.24 -4.80
CA ALA A 313 3.86 -7.23 -6.24
C ALA A 313 4.65 -8.46 -6.72
N LEU A 314 5.63 -8.94 -5.93
CA LEU A 314 6.33 -10.21 -6.19
C LEU A 314 5.37 -11.40 -6.16
N LYS A 315 4.49 -11.47 -5.15
CA LYS A 315 3.47 -12.53 -5.04
C LYS A 315 2.49 -12.46 -6.21
N HIS A 316 2.00 -11.27 -6.58
CA HIS A 316 1.11 -11.11 -7.73
C HIS A 316 1.77 -11.59 -9.03
N GLY A 317 3.05 -11.23 -9.23
CA GLY A 317 3.84 -11.72 -10.35
C GLY A 317 4.02 -13.24 -10.36
N ALA A 318 4.22 -13.83 -9.17
CA ALA A 318 4.35 -15.27 -9.02
C ALA A 318 3.04 -16.00 -9.36
N VAL A 319 1.92 -15.56 -8.81
CA VAL A 319 0.58 -16.13 -9.09
C VAL A 319 0.25 -16.09 -10.58
N ALA A 320 0.58 -14.97 -11.27
CA ALA A 320 0.40 -14.85 -12.70
C ALA A 320 1.26 -15.82 -13.54
N ASN A 321 2.35 -16.32 -12.96
CA ASN A 321 3.23 -17.35 -13.53
C ASN A 321 2.93 -18.75 -12.97
N ARG A 322 1.84 -18.94 -12.21
CA ARG A 322 1.48 -20.17 -11.50
C ARG A 322 2.60 -20.68 -10.59
N ALA A 323 3.30 -19.75 -9.94
CA ALA A 323 4.42 -20.05 -9.07
C ALA A 323 4.17 -19.54 -7.64
N GLN A 324 4.86 -20.15 -6.68
CA GLN A 324 5.05 -19.62 -5.34
C GLN A 324 6.40 -18.93 -5.28
N VAL A 325 6.44 -17.69 -4.78
CA VAL A 325 7.69 -16.98 -4.54
C VAL A 325 8.11 -17.09 -3.08
N HIS A 326 9.34 -17.52 -2.87
CA HIS A 326 10.02 -17.51 -1.58
C HIS A 326 10.93 -16.29 -1.51
N ILE A 327 10.65 -15.35 -0.62
CA ILE A 327 11.43 -14.11 -0.49
C ILE A 327 12.53 -14.33 0.54
N LYS A 328 13.78 -14.34 0.08
CA LYS A 328 14.97 -14.32 0.92
C LYS A 328 15.28 -12.89 1.31
N TRP A 329 15.01 -12.54 2.57
CA TRP A 329 15.31 -11.23 3.12
C TRP A 329 16.80 -11.09 3.38
N VAL A 330 17.45 -10.14 2.75
CA VAL A 330 18.88 -9.88 2.88
C VAL A 330 19.10 -8.45 3.36
N ASP A 331 19.60 -8.32 4.58
CA ASP A 331 20.02 -7.00 5.11
C ASP A 331 21.28 -6.55 4.37
N SER A 332 21.16 -5.46 3.63
CA SER A 332 22.23 -4.94 2.80
C SER A 332 23.46 -4.51 3.61
N GLU A 333 23.32 -4.12 4.87
CA GLU A 333 24.45 -3.77 5.75
C GLU A 333 25.37 -4.97 6.00
N THR A 334 24.87 -6.18 5.82
CA THR A 334 25.61 -7.42 6.08
C THR A 334 26.23 -8.04 4.81
N VAL A 335 26.03 -7.44 3.64
CA VAL A 335 26.54 -7.94 2.36
C VAL A 335 27.90 -7.30 2.05
N THR A 336 28.89 -8.13 1.77
CA THR A 336 30.25 -7.70 1.37
C THR A 336 30.71 -8.48 0.14
N SER A 337 31.78 -8.03 -0.52
CA SER A 337 32.40 -8.74 -1.64
C SER A 337 32.88 -10.16 -1.28
N GLU A 338 33.15 -10.43 0.00
CA GLU A 338 33.67 -11.72 0.45
C GLU A 338 32.55 -12.73 0.73
N ASN A 339 31.32 -12.27 1.04
CA ASN A 339 30.21 -13.14 1.45
C ASN A 339 29.00 -13.10 0.49
N VAL A 340 29.05 -12.32 -0.58
CA VAL A 340 27.93 -12.15 -1.52
C VAL A 340 27.53 -13.47 -2.17
N ASP A 341 28.47 -14.33 -2.54
CA ASP A 341 28.22 -15.67 -3.06
C ASP A 341 27.47 -16.56 -2.08
N GLU A 342 27.85 -16.55 -0.80
CA GLU A 342 27.15 -17.29 0.25
C GLU A 342 25.72 -16.80 0.43
N LYS A 343 25.52 -15.48 0.34
CA LYS A 343 24.22 -14.87 0.57
C LYS A 343 23.27 -14.94 -0.63
N LEU A 344 23.78 -14.90 -1.83
CA LEU A 344 22.97 -14.77 -3.05
C LEU A 344 23.12 -15.93 -4.05
N GLY A 345 24.04 -16.89 -3.80
CA GLY A 345 24.29 -17.99 -4.72
C GLY A 345 23.16 -19.01 -4.88
N ASP A 346 22.17 -19.00 -3.99
CA ASP A 346 21.03 -19.91 -3.98
C ASP A 346 19.72 -19.27 -4.48
N VAL A 347 19.77 -18.02 -4.98
CA VAL A 347 18.57 -17.33 -5.45
C VAL A 347 18.48 -17.25 -6.97
N SER A 348 17.29 -17.28 -7.48
CA SER A 348 16.99 -17.23 -8.92
C SER A 348 16.79 -15.82 -9.46
N GLY A 349 16.62 -14.83 -8.57
CA GLY A 349 16.46 -13.43 -8.90
C GLY A 349 16.85 -12.53 -7.73
N ILE A 350 17.26 -11.29 -8.02
CA ILE A 350 17.67 -10.30 -7.02
C ILE A 350 16.87 -9.02 -7.27
N LEU A 351 16.21 -8.51 -6.21
CA LEU A 351 15.51 -7.25 -6.21
C LEU A 351 16.15 -6.29 -5.19
N VAL A 352 16.49 -5.07 -5.65
CA VAL A 352 16.93 -3.97 -4.78
C VAL A 352 15.84 -2.90 -4.77
N PRO A 353 15.16 -2.69 -3.63
CA PRO A 353 14.04 -1.77 -3.52
C PRO A 353 14.48 -0.32 -3.35
N GLY A 354 13.51 0.60 -3.29
CA GLY A 354 13.70 1.99 -2.91
C GLY A 354 14.15 2.16 -1.45
N GLY A 355 14.69 3.33 -1.15
CA GLY A 355 15.12 3.70 0.20
C GLY A 355 15.79 5.07 0.22
N PHE A 356 16.02 5.63 1.42
CA PHE A 356 16.69 6.91 1.64
C PHE A 356 17.91 6.76 2.57
N GLY A 357 18.87 7.69 2.44
CA GLY A 357 20.07 7.73 3.26
C GLY A 357 21.14 6.71 2.87
N ASP A 358 22.28 6.77 3.53
CA ASP A 358 23.54 6.11 3.18
C ASP A 358 23.72 4.68 3.72
N ARG A 359 22.88 4.26 4.66
CA ARG A 359 22.97 2.96 5.30
C ARG A 359 22.83 1.81 4.30
N GLY A 360 23.75 0.83 4.31
CA GLY A 360 23.69 -0.41 3.53
C GLY A 360 23.90 -0.25 2.01
N ILE A 361 24.37 0.89 1.53
CA ILE A 361 24.57 1.19 0.10
C ILE A 361 25.61 0.27 -0.54
N ASP A 362 26.76 0.10 0.10
CA ASP A 362 27.84 -0.74 -0.44
C ASP A 362 27.39 -2.18 -0.63
N GLY A 363 26.61 -2.72 0.31
CA GLY A 363 26.07 -4.07 0.16
C GLY A 363 25.03 -4.18 -0.95
N MET A 364 24.22 -3.14 -1.19
CA MET A 364 23.33 -3.11 -2.36
C MET A 364 24.14 -3.09 -3.66
N ILE A 365 25.21 -2.28 -3.75
CA ILE A 365 26.10 -2.23 -4.91
C ILE A 365 26.77 -3.60 -5.14
N CYS A 366 27.23 -4.27 -4.07
CA CYS A 366 27.79 -5.63 -4.17
C CYS A 366 26.76 -6.63 -4.73
N ALA A 367 25.50 -6.56 -4.29
CA ALA A 367 24.43 -7.43 -4.80
C ALA A 367 24.09 -7.14 -6.28
N ILE A 368 24.11 -5.88 -6.70
CA ILE A 368 23.89 -5.45 -8.08
C ILE A 368 25.02 -5.97 -8.97
N ARG A 369 26.27 -5.79 -8.55
CA ARG A 369 27.46 -6.35 -9.25
C ARG A 369 27.33 -7.85 -9.41
N TYR A 370 26.98 -8.55 -8.32
CA TYR A 370 26.79 -10.00 -8.35
C TYR A 370 25.74 -10.39 -9.39
N ALA A 371 24.58 -9.73 -9.40
CA ALA A 371 23.54 -9.99 -10.39
C ALA A 371 24.02 -9.80 -11.82
N ARG A 372 24.73 -8.70 -12.11
CA ARG A 372 25.26 -8.41 -13.45
C ARG A 372 26.29 -9.43 -13.90
N GLU A 373 27.28 -9.74 -13.07
CA GLU A 373 28.41 -10.63 -13.43
C GLU A 373 27.98 -12.09 -13.55
N HIS A 374 27.05 -12.55 -12.70
CA HIS A 374 26.58 -13.93 -12.68
C HIS A 374 25.32 -14.16 -13.52
N GLN A 375 24.87 -13.13 -14.26
CA GLN A 375 23.70 -13.21 -15.14
C GLN A 375 22.40 -13.59 -14.39
N VAL A 376 22.30 -13.24 -13.09
CA VAL A 376 21.11 -13.45 -12.27
C VAL A 376 20.08 -12.36 -12.56
N PRO A 377 18.81 -12.68 -12.87
CA PRO A 377 17.77 -11.70 -13.07
C PRO A 377 17.72 -10.64 -11.97
N PHE A 378 17.72 -9.38 -12.38
CA PHE A 378 17.80 -8.23 -11.48
C PHE A 378 16.69 -7.22 -11.73
N LEU A 379 16.03 -6.75 -10.66
CA LEU A 379 15.07 -5.64 -10.69
C LEU A 379 15.47 -4.57 -9.68
N GLY A 380 15.79 -3.37 -10.15
CA GLY A 380 16.11 -2.21 -9.30
C GLY A 380 14.98 -1.19 -9.29
N LEU A 381 14.47 -0.83 -8.09
CA LEU A 381 13.39 0.12 -7.91
C LEU A 381 13.93 1.41 -7.28
N CYS A 382 13.68 2.56 -7.88
CA CYS A 382 14.05 3.88 -7.40
C CYS A 382 15.55 3.95 -7.01
N LEU A 383 15.90 3.86 -5.73
CA LEU A 383 17.29 3.77 -5.29
C LEU A 383 18.04 2.58 -5.94
N GLY A 384 17.37 1.44 -6.11
CA GLY A 384 17.95 0.27 -6.77
C GLY A 384 18.37 0.54 -8.22
N MET A 385 17.60 1.32 -8.97
CA MET A 385 18.02 1.80 -10.29
C MET A 385 19.20 2.74 -10.20
N GLN A 386 19.17 3.72 -9.29
CA GLN A 386 20.25 4.69 -9.13
C GLN A 386 21.58 4.01 -8.79
N LEU A 387 21.55 3.03 -7.87
CA LEU A 387 22.74 2.26 -7.51
C LEU A 387 23.22 1.33 -8.62
N SER A 388 22.34 0.88 -9.51
CA SER A 388 22.73 0.12 -10.71
C SER A 388 23.57 0.98 -11.66
N ILE A 389 23.25 2.26 -11.78
CA ILE A 389 24.03 3.21 -12.59
C ILE A 389 25.36 3.52 -11.91
N VAL A 390 25.37 3.67 -10.59
CA VAL A 390 26.61 3.85 -9.81
C VAL A 390 27.54 2.64 -9.98
N GLU A 391 27.01 1.43 -9.81
CA GLU A 391 27.76 0.18 -10.00
C GLU A 391 28.34 0.09 -11.42
N PHE A 392 27.51 0.34 -12.43
CA PHE A 392 27.91 0.29 -13.83
C PHE A 392 28.99 1.33 -14.15
N ALA A 393 28.88 2.54 -13.63
CA ALA A 393 29.88 3.58 -13.79
C ALA A 393 31.22 3.20 -13.14
N ARG A 394 31.19 2.56 -11.97
CA ARG A 394 32.41 2.11 -11.27
C ARG A 394 33.07 0.92 -11.97
N ASP A 395 32.31 -0.11 -12.27
CA ASP A 395 32.86 -1.43 -12.60
C ASP A 395 32.90 -1.71 -14.08
N VAL A 396 32.11 -1.01 -14.92
CA VAL A 396 32.14 -1.16 -16.38
C VAL A 396 32.85 0.02 -17.03
N ILE A 397 32.59 1.26 -16.61
CA ILE A 397 33.22 2.45 -17.20
C ILE A 397 34.58 2.73 -16.54
N GLY A 398 34.78 2.33 -15.28
CA GLY A 398 36.04 2.49 -14.54
C GLY A 398 36.15 3.76 -13.73
N TRP A 399 35.03 4.45 -13.40
CA TRP A 399 35.03 5.63 -12.55
C TRP A 399 34.80 5.23 -11.08
N ASN A 400 35.89 4.88 -10.41
CA ASN A 400 35.86 4.27 -9.07
C ASN A 400 35.15 5.11 -8.00
N ASP A 401 35.08 6.45 -8.17
CA ASP A 401 34.42 7.39 -7.25
C ASP A 401 32.99 7.78 -7.71
N ALA A 402 32.48 7.20 -8.80
CA ALA A 402 31.13 7.51 -9.26
C ALA A 402 30.10 7.25 -8.16
N HIS A 403 29.24 8.24 -7.90
CA HIS A 403 28.23 8.15 -6.84
C HIS A 403 27.01 9.03 -7.10
N SER A 404 26.02 8.93 -6.21
CA SER A 404 24.97 9.92 -6.01
C SER A 404 25.48 11.06 -5.11
N VAL A 405 25.17 12.31 -5.46
CA VAL A 405 25.49 13.46 -4.60
C VAL A 405 24.69 13.45 -3.29
N GLU A 406 23.61 12.68 -3.19
CA GLU A 406 22.90 12.44 -1.94
C GLU A 406 23.78 11.69 -0.93
N LEU A 407 24.56 10.75 -1.41
CA LEU A 407 25.30 9.78 -0.60
C LEU A 407 26.77 10.17 -0.45
N ASP A 408 27.36 10.78 -1.49
CA ASP A 408 28.71 11.35 -1.48
C ASP A 408 28.73 12.69 -2.23
N PRO A 409 28.53 13.81 -1.51
CA PRO A 409 28.59 15.15 -2.11
C PRO A 409 29.97 15.52 -2.68
N ALA A 410 31.03 14.78 -2.34
CA ALA A 410 32.39 15.05 -2.79
C ALA A 410 32.79 14.26 -4.05
N THR A 411 31.92 13.39 -4.58
CA THR A 411 32.20 12.62 -5.80
C THR A 411 32.56 13.52 -6.98
N THR A 412 33.58 13.14 -7.75
CA THR A 412 33.97 13.84 -8.99
C THR A 412 33.18 13.34 -10.20
N HIS A 413 32.47 12.19 -10.07
CA HIS A 413 31.58 11.64 -11.08
C HIS A 413 30.15 11.49 -10.53
N PRO A 414 29.42 12.61 -10.39
CA PRO A 414 28.05 12.61 -9.85
C PRO A 414 27.05 12.07 -10.89
N VAL A 415 27.03 10.75 -11.08
CA VAL A 415 26.13 10.08 -12.07
C VAL A 415 24.66 10.17 -11.67
N ILE A 416 24.39 10.38 -10.37
CA ILE A 416 23.06 10.69 -9.81
C ILE A 416 23.17 12.04 -9.12
N HIS A 417 22.25 12.95 -9.42
CA HIS A 417 22.25 14.31 -8.91
C HIS A 417 20.87 14.79 -8.45
N LEU A 418 20.82 15.95 -7.78
CA LEU A 418 19.58 16.58 -7.38
C LEU A 418 18.81 17.08 -8.61
N MET A 419 17.49 16.87 -8.63
CA MET A 419 16.63 17.46 -9.65
C MET A 419 16.67 18.99 -9.57
N PRO A 420 16.74 19.74 -10.71
CA PRO A 420 16.86 21.20 -10.70
C PRO A 420 15.71 21.93 -9.98
N ASP A 421 14.50 21.36 -9.99
CA ASP A 421 13.32 21.88 -9.30
C ASP A 421 13.26 21.50 -7.81
N GLN A 422 14.22 20.73 -7.32
CA GLN A 422 14.40 20.38 -5.91
C GLN A 422 15.47 21.21 -5.20
N ASP A 423 16.16 22.09 -5.92
CA ASP A 423 17.20 22.95 -5.34
C ASP A 423 16.58 24.08 -4.49
N GLY A 424 17.14 24.31 -3.31
CA GLY A 424 16.69 25.36 -2.38
C GLY A 424 15.40 25.05 -1.60
N ILE A 425 14.90 23.80 -1.62
CA ILE A 425 13.72 23.40 -0.85
C ILE A 425 14.17 23.08 0.59
N GLU A 426 13.65 23.85 1.57
CA GLU A 426 13.94 23.67 3.01
C GLU A 426 13.02 22.61 3.64
N ASP A 427 11.75 22.54 3.23
CA ASP A 427 10.79 21.56 3.73
C ASP A 427 11.03 20.17 3.12
N ILE A 428 11.11 19.13 3.97
CA ILE A 428 11.34 17.76 3.52
C ILE A 428 10.04 17.05 3.13
N GLY A 429 8.95 17.30 3.86
CA GLY A 429 7.66 16.62 3.67
C GLY A 429 6.90 17.14 2.45
N GLY A 430 6.41 16.24 1.58
CA GLY A 430 5.55 16.57 0.44
C GLY A 430 6.23 17.35 -0.69
N THR A 431 7.57 17.38 -0.74
CA THR A 431 8.34 18.19 -1.70
C THR A 431 9.11 17.36 -2.73
N LEU A 432 9.05 16.04 -2.64
CA LEU A 432 9.64 15.13 -3.61
C LEU A 432 8.88 15.19 -4.95
N ARG A 433 9.43 14.58 -6.01
CA ARG A 433 8.66 14.24 -7.21
C ARG A 433 7.69 13.10 -6.84
N LEU A 434 6.43 13.45 -6.63
CA LEU A 434 5.39 12.57 -6.07
C LEU A 434 4.25 12.37 -7.08
N GLY A 435 3.77 11.13 -7.17
CA GLY A 435 2.60 10.78 -7.95
C GLY A 435 2.92 10.16 -9.31
N SER A 436 1.92 10.10 -10.16
CA SER A 436 1.98 9.42 -11.45
C SER A 436 2.55 10.34 -12.53
N TYR A 437 3.63 9.89 -13.19
CA TYR A 437 4.25 10.60 -14.30
C TYR A 437 4.36 9.73 -15.55
N PRO A 438 4.28 10.32 -16.75
CA PRO A 438 4.43 9.60 -18.00
C PRO A 438 5.89 9.22 -18.26
N CYS A 439 6.09 8.02 -18.79
CA CYS A 439 7.37 7.52 -19.29
C CYS A 439 7.18 6.98 -20.70
N VAL A 440 8.01 7.40 -21.63
CA VAL A 440 8.04 6.92 -23.03
C VAL A 440 9.06 5.81 -23.13
N LEU A 441 8.64 4.62 -23.53
CA LEU A 441 9.46 3.42 -23.62
C LEU A 441 10.12 3.29 -25.00
N ASP A 442 11.37 2.84 -25.03
CA ASP A 442 12.02 2.42 -26.27
C ASP A 442 11.39 1.10 -26.78
N LYS A 443 11.00 1.07 -28.06
CA LYS A 443 10.31 -0.07 -28.69
C LYS A 443 11.13 -1.36 -28.72
N ASN A 444 12.45 -1.26 -28.58
CA ASN A 444 13.36 -2.41 -28.54
C ASN A 444 13.62 -2.92 -27.11
N SER A 445 13.07 -2.27 -26.08
CA SER A 445 13.27 -2.62 -24.68
C SER A 445 12.46 -3.84 -24.25
N LYS A 446 12.95 -4.55 -23.23
CA LYS A 446 12.19 -5.60 -22.55
C LYS A 446 10.92 -5.01 -21.90
N ALA A 447 11.05 -3.82 -21.31
CA ALA A 447 9.93 -3.10 -20.71
C ALA A 447 8.79 -2.87 -21.72
N TYR A 448 9.10 -2.34 -22.92
CA TYR A 448 8.07 -2.15 -23.96
C TYR A 448 7.35 -3.47 -24.31
N GLY A 449 8.10 -4.57 -24.44
CA GLY A 449 7.53 -5.88 -24.71
C GLY A 449 6.56 -6.39 -23.63
N LEU A 450 6.76 -5.96 -22.38
CA LEU A 450 5.92 -6.35 -21.24
C LEU A 450 4.69 -5.46 -21.06
N TYR A 451 4.86 -4.15 -21.19
CA TYR A 451 3.74 -3.20 -21.05
C TYR A 451 2.82 -3.22 -22.29
N GLY A 452 3.39 -3.40 -23.48
CA GLY A 452 2.65 -3.36 -24.75
C GLY A 452 2.19 -1.96 -25.17
N GLU A 453 2.68 -0.91 -24.50
CA GLU A 453 2.32 0.49 -24.71
C GLU A 453 3.57 1.34 -24.82
N GLU A 454 3.54 2.39 -25.67
CA GLU A 454 4.69 3.29 -25.86
C GLU A 454 4.82 4.31 -24.72
N THR A 455 3.70 4.77 -24.17
CA THR A 455 3.69 5.69 -23.04
C THR A 455 2.97 5.07 -21.86
N ILE A 456 3.72 4.88 -20.79
CA ILE A 456 3.21 4.35 -19.52
C ILE A 456 3.15 5.44 -18.46
N HIS A 457 2.42 5.19 -17.38
CA HIS A 457 2.32 6.10 -16.26
C HIS A 457 2.64 5.35 -14.98
N GLU A 458 3.70 5.77 -14.27
CA GLU A 458 4.14 5.14 -13.03
C GLU A 458 4.24 6.13 -11.89
N ARG A 459 4.10 5.65 -10.64
CA ARG A 459 4.19 6.47 -9.44
C ARG A 459 5.63 6.67 -9.02
N HIS A 460 5.96 7.89 -8.62
CA HIS A 460 7.29 8.32 -8.20
C HIS A 460 7.29 8.83 -6.76
N ARG A 461 8.46 8.65 -6.11
CA ARG A 461 8.76 9.20 -4.78
C ARG A 461 10.27 9.39 -4.67
N HIS A 462 10.83 10.40 -5.33
CA HIS A 462 12.27 10.64 -5.32
C HIS A 462 12.61 12.12 -5.48
N ARG A 463 13.85 12.48 -5.13
CA ARG A 463 14.43 13.82 -5.25
C ARG A 463 15.62 13.84 -6.20
N TYR A 464 16.34 12.73 -6.30
CA TYR A 464 17.53 12.58 -7.11
C TYR A 464 17.21 11.78 -8.37
N GLU A 465 17.97 12.05 -9.43
CA GLU A 465 17.81 11.44 -10.76
C GLU A 465 19.13 11.25 -11.48
N VAL A 466 19.12 10.57 -12.61
CA VAL A 466 20.27 10.38 -13.48
C VAL A 466 20.78 11.72 -14.00
N ASN A 467 22.06 11.99 -13.83
CA ASN A 467 22.70 13.18 -14.38
C ASN A 467 22.86 13.07 -15.91
N ASN A 468 22.27 14.00 -16.64
CA ASN A 468 22.23 13.99 -18.09
C ASN A 468 23.61 14.09 -18.75
N ASP A 469 24.61 14.67 -18.07
CA ASP A 469 25.99 14.81 -18.57
C ASP A 469 26.67 13.44 -18.77
N TYR A 470 26.18 12.41 -18.07
CA TYR A 470 26.74 11.05 -18.12
C TYR A 470 25.99 10.09 -19.04
N ARG A 471 24.83 10.48 -19.62
CA ARG A 471 23.98 9.58 -20.44
C ARG A 471 24.71 8.97 -21.63
N THR A 472 25.50 9.77 -22.35
CA THR A 472 26.27 9.30 -23.50
C THR A 472 27.26 8.23 -23.10
N PHE A 473 27.97 8.43 -22.01
CA PHE A 473 28.94 7.43 -21.53
C PHE A 473 28.28 6.11 -21.13
N LEU A 474 27.13 6.18 -20.44
CA LEU A 474 26.36 4.98 -20.07
C LEU A 474 25.94 4.18 -21.31
N THR A 475 25.43 4.86 -22.33
CA THR A 475 24.94 4.21 -23.55
C THR A 475 26.09 3.66 -24.43
N GLU A 476 27.20 4.37 -24.55
CA GLU A 476 28.39 3.91 -25.28
C GLU A 476 28.99 2.65 -24.68
N HIS A 477 28.79 2.40 -23.38
CA HIS A 477 29.27 1.20 -22.68
C HIS A 477 28.24 0.08 -22.60
N GLY A 478 27.05 0.25 -23.21
CA GLY A 478 26.07 -0.83 -23.36
C GLY A 478 24.86 -0.76 -22.44
N MET A 479 24.70 0.30 -21.63
CA MET A 479 23.47 0.53 -20.90
C MET A 479 22.42 1.13 -21.81
N MET A 480 21.23 0.56 -21.87
CA MET A 480 20.09 1.10 -22.58
C MET A 480 19.26 1.99 -21.67
N LEU A 481 18.98 3.22 -22.08
CA LEU A 481 18.01 4.09 -21.44
C LEU A 481 16.62 3.75 -22.00
N SER A 482 15.98 2.75 -21.41
CA SER A 482 14.79 2.10 -21.96
C SER A 482 13.49 2.87 -21.74
N GLY A 483 13.49 3.85 -20.83
CA GLY A 483 12.36 4.73 -20.57
C GLY A 483 12.80 6.16 -20.26
N MET A 484 12.12 7.14 -20.85
CA MET A 484 12.41 8.56 -20.72
C MET A 484 11.16 9.37 -20.42
N SER A 485 11.30 10.49 -19.69
CA SER A 485 10.21 11.48 -19.63
C SER A 485 9.89 12.01 -21.05
N PRO A 486 8.63 12.45 -21.32
CA PRO A 486 8.23 12.89 -22.66
C PRO A 486 9.06 14.05 -23.22
N ASP A 487 9.63 14.88 -22.36
CA ASP A 487 10.56 15.97 -22.73
C ASP A 487 12.01 15.52 -22.87
N ASN A 488 12.26 14.22 -22.72
CA ASN A 488 13.58 13.57 -22.79
C ASN A 488 14.59 14.10 -21.76
N ARG A 489 14.13 14.69 -20.64
CA ARG A 489 15.00 15.22 -19.57
C ARG A 489 15.37 14.19 -18.53
N ILE A 490 14.44 13.32 -18.14
CA ILE A 490 14.60 12.39 -17.02
C ILE A 490 14.70 10.97 -17.55
N VAL A 491 15.71 10.24 -17.10
CA VAL A 491 15.83 8.80 -17.33
C VAL A 491 14.94 8.07 -16.33
N GLU A 492 13.90 7.42 -16.84
CA GLU A 492 12.91 6.72 -16.03
C GLU A 492 13.18 5.22 -15.88
N MET A 493 13.81 4.63 -16.90
CA MET A 493 14.16 3.21 -16.91
C MET A 493 15.49 2.93 -17.60
N ILE A 494 16.19 1.91 -17.11
CA ILE A 494 17.43 1.39 -17.69
C ILE A 494 17.35 -0.13 -17.88
N GLU A 495 18.07 -0.63 -18.89
CA GLU A 495 18.25 -2.06 -19.13
C GLU A 495 19.69 -2.37 -19.55
N LEU A 496 20.13 -3.61 -19.29
CA LEU A 496 21.29 -4.20 -19.95
C LEU A 496 20.78 -5.21 -20.99
N PRO A 497 20.86 -4.88 -22.30
CA PRO A 497 20.28 -5.71 -23.36
C PRO A 497 20.84 -7.12 -23.40
N ASP A 498 22.16 -7.26 -23.19
CA ASP A 498 22.89 -8.53 -23.25
C ASP A 498 22.70 -9.40 -22.00
N HIS A 499 22.09 -8.85 -20.94
CA HIS A 499 21.75 -9.59 -19.73
C HIS A 499 20.39 -10.29 -19.88
N PRO A 500 20.18 -11.52 -19.37
CA PRO A 500 18.90 -12.21 -19.45
C PRO A 500 17.72 -11.37 -18.96
N TRP A 501 17.92 -10.72 -17.81
CA TRP A 501 16.98 -9.74 -17.24
C TRP A 501 17.73 -8.79 -16.30
N PHE A 502 17.97 -7.57 -16.72
CA PHE A 502 18.50 -6.52 -15.86
C PHE A 502 17.71 -5.23 -16.16
N VAL A 503 16.79 -4.88 -15.27
CA VAL A 503 15.89 -3.75 -15.45
C VAL A 503 15.93 -2.88 -14.19
N GLY A 504 16.11 -1.60 -14.37
CA GLY A 504 15.96 -0.59 -13.33
C GLY A 504 14.89 0.42 -13.68
N THR A 505 14.09 0.84 -12.70
CA THR A 505 13.10 1.92 -12.86
C THR A 505 13.21 2.94 -11.75
N GLN A 506 13.12 4.23 -12.09
CA GLN A 506 13.09 5.33 -11.12
C GLN A 506 11.77 5.39 -10.37
N ALA A 507 10.75 4.80 -10.96
CA ALA A 507 9.41 4.72 -10.40
C ALA A 507 9.28 3.63 -9.32
N HIS A 508 8.08 3.59 -8.70
CA HIS A 508 7.61 2.60 -7.75
C HIS A 508 6.44 1.78 -8.34
N PRO A 509 6.71 0.85 -9.28
CA PRO A 509 5.68 0.05 -9.95
C PRO A 509 4.95 -0.89 -8.99
N GLU A 510 5.56 -1.25 -7.85
CA GLU A 510 4.95 -2.04 -6.78
C GLU A 510 3.65 -1.43 -6.26
N LEU A 511 3.54 -0.10 -6.24
CA LEU A 511 2.36 0.63 -5.78
C LEU A 511 1.15 0.45 -6.71
N LYS A 512 1.37 0.06 -7.97
CA LYS A 512 0.31 -0.14 -8.97
C LYS A 512 -0.05 -1.61 -9.20
N SER A 513 0.67 -2.55 -8.58
CA SER A 513 0.37 -3.98 -8.71
C SER A 513 -0.93 -4.36 -8.00
N ARG A 514 -1.73 -5.21 -8.65
CA ARG A 514 -3.00 -5.73 -8.12
C ARG A 514 -3.00 -7.26 -8.20
N PRO A 515 -3.67 -7.97 -7.30
CA PRO A 515 -3.69 -9.44 -7.33
C PRO A 515 -4.32 -10.00 -8.62
N ASN A 516 -5.35 -9.34 -9.13
CA ASN A 516 -6.03 -9.69 -10.38
C ASN A 516 -5.43 -9.04 -11.63
N ARG A 517 -4.49 -8.09 -11.46
CA ARG A 517 -3.80 -7.36 -12.53
C ARG A 517 -2.34 -7.08 -12.12
N PRO A 518 -1.50 -8.15 -12.10
CA PRO A 518 -0.09 -8.05 -11.70
C PRO A 518 0.67 -7.05 -12.55
N HIS A 519 1.55 -6.28 -11.92
CA HIS A 519 2.35 -5.31 -12.65
C HIS A 519 3.31 -5.98 -13.64
N PRO A 520 3.42 -5.50 -14.89
CA PRO A 520 4.20 -6.15 -15.97
C PRO A 520 5.65 -6.43 -15.59
N LEU A 521 6.34 -5.49 -14.93
CA LEU A 521 7.74 -5.66 -14.53
C LEU A 521 7.93 -6.78 -13.51
N PHE A 522 7.04 -6.88 -12.52
CA PHE A 522 7.11 -7.95 -11.53
C PHE A 522 6.76 -9.32 -12.12
N LYS A 523 5.77 -9.37 -13.01
CA LYS A 523 5.43 -10.60 -13.74
C LYS A 523 6.61 -11.08 -14.58
N GLY A 524 7.23 -10.17 -15.34
CA GLY A 524 8.38 -10.51 -16.20
C GLY A 524 9.65 -10.86 -15.40
N PHE A 525 9.89 -10.20 -14.28
CA PHE A 525 10.99 -10.51 -13.37
C PHE A 525 10.86 -11.92 -12.79
N ILE A 526 9.69 -12.30 -12.32
CA ILE A 526 9.42 -13.65 -11.82
C ILE A 526 9.57 -14.69 -12.95
N GLU A 527 9.05 -14.41 -14.16
CA GLU A 527 9.23 -15.29 -15.32
C GLU A 527 10.70 -15.51 -15.66
N ALA A 528 11.52 -14.44 -15.63
CA ALA A 528 12.96 -14.53 -15.86
C ALA A 528 13.67 -15.32 -14.75
N SER A 529 13.27 -15.13 -13.49
CA SER A 529 13.83 -15.85 -12.34
C SER A 529 13.52 -17.35 -12.41
N LEU A 530 12.31 -17.73 -12.81
CA LEU A 530 11.96 -19.14 -13.05
C LEU A 530 12.82 -19.77 -14.15
N LYS A 531 13.05 -19.04 -15.27
CA LYS A 531 13.92 -19.52 -16.36
C LYS A 531 15.38 -19.62 -15.93
N ASN A 532 15.83 -18.81 -14.98
CA ASN A 532 17.20 -18.89 -14.44
C ASN A 532 17.39 -20.10 -13.53
N GLN A 533 16.37 -20.48 -12.77
CA GLN A 533 16.39 -21.66 -11.90
C GLN A 533 16.52 -22.97 -12.69
N ASP A 534 15.99 -23.01 -13.91
CA ASP A 534 16.02 -24.19 -14.78
C ASP A 534 17.39 -24.39 -15.47
N LYS A 535 18.35 -23.45 -15.31
CA LYS A 535 19.74 -23.54 -15.85
C LYS A 535 20.67 -24.20 -14.86
#